data_601e6875a5121ccb29b51cf5fc517cb8
#
_entry.id   601e6875a5121ccb29b51cf5fc517cb8
#
_cell.length_a   1.000
_cell.length_b   1.000
_cell.length_c   1.000
_cell.angle_alpha   90.00
_cell.angle_beta   90.00
_cell.angle_gamma   90.00
#
_symmetry.space_group_name_H-M   'P 1'
#
loop_
_entity.id
_entity.type
_entity.pdbx_description
1 polymer ?
#
loop_
_entity_poly.entity_id
_entity_poly.type
_entity_poly.pdbx_seq_one_letter_code
_entity_poly.pdbx_strand_id
1 'polypeptide(L)'
;MACIFYGMPLLCENNKPRLLYYFKRRGYRGFSMNRPDKVWNKLSTTEKEIGGIPNSSEDIKQAHAAAIESYIEENVGYLQEKTGDMYFQKTLEDWARFDINNRTKHDASISSGLAIMACNKNKYRPNPNKVSNKVDLGIKKYNNEDIISKINK
;
A
#
# COMPACT_ATOMS: atom_id res chain seq x y z
N MET A 1 9.34 -4.16 8.72
CA MET A 1 10.63 -3.78 8.10
C MET A 1 10.44 -3.13 6.72
N ALA A 2 9.76 -3.76 5.74
CA ALA A 2 9.59 -3.18 4.40
C ALA A 2 9.01 -1.75 4.39
N CYS A 3 7.93 -1.50 5.12
CA CYS A 3 7.32 -0.15 5.18
C CYS A 3 8.30 0.92 5.69
N ILE A 4 9.16 0.56 6.66
CA ILE A 4 10.18 1.49 7.17
C ILE A 4 11.27 1.69 6.14
N PHE A 5 11.73 0.60 5.53
CA PHE A 5 12.81 0.64 4.54
C PHE A 5 12.45 1.45 3.30
N TYR A 6 11.26 1.24 2.77
CA TYR A 6 10.77 1.95 1.59
C TYR A 6 10.07 3.29 1.90
N GLY A 7 9.81 3.59 3.17
CA GLY A 7 9.05 4.78 3.57
C GLY A 7 7.59 4.77 3.09
N MET A 8 7.04 3.60 2.76
CA MET A 8 5.74 3.47 2.12
C MET A 8 4.70 2.88 3.07
N PRO A 9 3.49 3.45 3.12
CA PRO A 9 2.39 2.85 3.86
C PRO A 9 1.86 1.59 3.15
N LEU A 10 1.09 0.80 3.89
CA LEU A 10 0.52 -0.45 3.45
C LEU A 10 -1.00 -0.45 3.65
N LEU A 11 -1.76 -0.76 2.60
CA LEU A 11 -3.17 -1.06 2.69
C LEU A 11 -3.34 -2.58 2.81
N CYS A 12 -3.78 -3.04 3.98
CA CYS A 12 -4.01 -4.44 4.27
C CYS A 12 -5.47 -4.77 4.46
N GLU A 13 -5.82 -6.01 4.21
CA GLU A 13 -7.10 -6.54 4.70
C GLU A 13 -7.13 -6.56 6.22
N ASN A 14 -8.27 -6.16 6.80
CA ASN A 14 -8.46 -6.19 8.24
C ASN A 14 -9.27 -7.41 8.75
N ASN A 15 -9.62 -8.33 7.86
CA ASN A 15 -10.30 -9.58 8.22
C ASN A 15 -9.43 -10.47 9.12
N LYS A 16 -8.11 -10.40 8.97
CA LYS A 16 -7.11 -11.06 9.83
C LYS A 16 -6.13 -10.02 10.38
N PRO A 17 -6.51 -9.22 11.38
CA PRO A 17 -5.85 -7.97 11.74
C PRO A 17 -4.55 -8.13 12.53
N ARG A 18 -3.96 -9.34 12.61
CA ARG A 18 -2.75 -9.60 13.41
C ARG A 18 -1.58 -8.66 13.08
N LEU A 19 -1.34 -8.41 11.80
CA LEU A 19 -0.29 -7.49 11.34
C LEU A 19 -0.60 -6.04 11.74
N LEU A 20 -1.86 -5.62 11.61
CA LEU A 20 -2.29 -4.27 11.93
C LEU A 20 -2.18 -3.99 13.45
N TYR A 21 -2.56 -4.96 14.28
CA TYR A 21 -2.35 -4.87 15.73
C TYR A 21 -0.85 -4.88 16.10
N TYR A 22 -0.02 -5.62 15.36
CA TYR A 22 1.42 -5.54 15.54
C TYR A 22 1.94 -4.13 15.24
N PHE A 23 1.53 -3.52 14.14
CA PHE A 23 1.89 -2.14 13.82
C PHE A 23 1.48 -1.16 14.91
N LYS A 24 0.25 -1.27 15.40
CA LYS A 24 -0.24 -0.45 16.51
C LYS A 24 0.64 -0.59 17.75
N ARG A 25 0.89 -1.82 18.21
CA ARG A 25 1.69 -2.09 19.42
C ARG A 25 3.12 -1.61 19.32
N ARG A 26 3.69 -1.60 18.13
CA ARG A 26 5.07 -1.15 17.88
C ARG A 26 5.18 0.35 17.55
N GLY A 27 4.10 1.10 17.64
CA GLY A 27 4.11 2.52 17.27
C GLY A 27 4.13 2.80 15.76
N TYR A 28 3.96 1.77 14.93
CA TYR A 28 3.99 1.88 13.47
C TYR A 28 2.61 2.04 12.83
N ARG A 29 1.60 2.46 13.61
CA ARG A 29 0.24 2.65 13.10
C ARG A 29 0.19 3.56 11.88
N GLY A 30 1.09 4.54 11.77
CA GLY A 30 1.18 5.46 10.62
C GLY A 30 1.46 4.79 9.28
N PHE A 31 2.02 3.58 9.27
CA PHE A 31 2.21 2.80 8.06
C PHE A 31 0.98 1.97 7.64
N SER A 32 -0.03 1.84 8.49
CA SER A 32 -1.28 1.19 8.14
C SER A 32 -2.25 2.21 7.58
N MET A 33 -2.54 2.12 6.28
CA MET A 33 -3.52 2.99 5.63
C MET A 33 -4.94 2.66 6.12
N ASN A 34 -5.77 3.68 6.19
CA ASN A 34 -7.21 3.49 6.30
C ASN A 34 -7.78 3.22 4.90
N ARG A 35 -8.97 2.64 4.86
CA ARG A 35 -9.66 2.43 3.59
C ARG A 35 -9.84 3.75 2.83
N PRO A 36 -9.47 3.77 1.53
CA PRO A 36 -9.42 5.01 0.77
C PRO A 36 -10.79 5.58 0.36
N ASP A 37 -11.84 4.76 0.38
CA ASP A 37 -13.20 5.11 -0.05
C ASP A 37 -14.02 5.85 1.02
N LYS A 38 -13.52 5.91 2.28
CA LYS A 38 -14.21 6.59 3.37
C LYS A 38 -13.41 7.73 3.97
N VAL A 39 -14.10 8.81 4.28
CA VAL A 39 -13.54 9.88 5.08
C VAL A 39 -13.39 9.45 6.54
N TRP A 40 -12.42 10.05 7.26
CA TRP A 40 -12.09 9.68 8.64
C TRP A 40 -13.29 9.59 9.59
N ASN A 41 -14.23 10.53 9.48
CA ASN A 41 -15.39 10.58 10.38
C ASN A 41 -16.36 9.40 10.18
N LYS A 42 -16.36 8.77 9.01
CA LYS A 42 -17.21 7.63 8.66
C LYS A 42 -16.55 6.28 8.94
N LEU A 43 -15.30 6.26 9.40
CA LEU A 43 -14.61 5.04 9.78
C LEU A 43 -15.12 4.52 11.13
N SER A 44 -15.20 3.20 11.26
CA SER A 44 -15.47 2.55 12.55
C SER A 44 -14.34 2.78 13.55
N THR A 45 -14.59 2.56 14.82
CA THR A 45 -13.58 2.66 15.88
C THR A 45 -12.37 1.76 15.59
N THR A 46 -12.61 0.53 15.18
CA THR A 46 -11.55 -0.43 14.83
C THR A 46 -10.73 0.05 13.62
N GLU A 47 -11.39 0.55 12.56
CA GLU A 47 -10.68 1.09 11.39
C GLU A 47 -9.82 2.31 11.75
N LYS A 48 -10.28 3.18 12.63
CA LYS A 48 -9.48 4.31 13.15
C LYS A 48 -8.28 3.82 13.95
N GLU A 49 -8.48 2.78 14.72
CA GLU A 49 -7.48 2.24 15.64
C GLU A 49 -6.35 1.51 14.93
N ILE A 50 -6.65 0.62 14.00
CA ILE A 50 -5.66 -0.25 13.34
C ILE A 50 -5.50 -0.01 11.84
N GLY A 51 -6.44 0.64 11.18
CA GLY A 51 -6.47 0.81 9.72
C GLY A 51 -6.94 -0.43 8.97
N GLY A 52 -6.52 -0.50 7.71
CA GLY A 52 -6.89 -1.60 6.83
C GLY A 52 -8.24 -1.41 6.13
N ILE A 53 -8.60 -2.40 5.33
CA ILE A 53 -9.83 -2.42 4.56
C ILE A 53 -10.55 -3.77 4.74
N PRO A 54 -11.86 -3.80 5.03
CA PRO A 54 -12.61 -5.03 5.06
C PRO A 54 -12.81 -5.55 3.63
N ASN A 55 -12.36 -6.77 3.35
CA ASN A 55 -12.43 -7.34 2.01
C ASN A 55 -13.64 -8.29 1.82
N SER A 56 -14.62 -8.20 2.69
CA SER A 56 -15.80 -9.07 2.69
C SER A 56 -17.05 -8.41 2.10
N SER A 57 -17.12 -7.08 2.03
CA SER A 57 -18.30 -6.39 1.49
C SER A 57 -18.28 -6.40 -0.04
N GLU A 58 -19.45 -6.52 -0.64
CA GLU A 58 -19.62 -6.57 -2.10
C GLU A 58 -19.10 -5.29 -2.76
N ASP A 59 -19.40 -4.12 -2.17
CA ASP A 59 -18.93 -2.83 -2.67
C ASP A 59 -17.41 -2.77 -2.78
N ILE A 60 -16.69 -3.35 -1.81
CA ILE A 60 -15.23 -3.36 -1.82
C ILE A 60 -14.69 -4.34 -2.85
N LYS A 61 -15.35 -5.49 -3.02
CA LYS A 61 -14.96 -6.44 -4.06
C LYS A 61 -15.11 -5.82 -5.46
N GLN A 62 -16.22 -5.13 -5.71
CA GLN A 62 -16.45 -4.41 -6.95
C GLN A 62 -15.43 -3.27 -7.16
N ALA A 63 -15.19 -2.46 -6.14
CA ALA A 63 -14.19 -1.38 -6.20
C ALA A 63 -12.78 -1.92 -6.46
N HIS A 64 -12.46 -3.09 -5.90
CA HIS A 64 -11.17 -3.76 -6.11
C HIS A 64 -11.03 -4.27 -7.56
N ALA A 65 -12.07 -4.92 -8.11
CA ALA A 65 -12.08 -5.37 -9.49
C ALA A 65 -11.96 -4.19 -10.48
N ALA A 66 -12.76 -3.15 -10.26
CA ALA A 66 -12.71 -1.92 -11.06
C ALA A 66 -11.35 -1.22 -11.00
N ALA A 67 -10.65 -1.27 -9.87
CA ALA A 67 -9.31 -0.71 -9.75
C ALA A 67 -8.29 -1.47 -10.61
N ILE A 68 -8.37 -2.79 -10.66
CA ILE A 68 -7.52 -3.62 -11.54
C ILE A 68 -7.84 -3.33 -13.01
N GLU A 69 -9.12 -3.31 -13.38
CA GLU A 69 -9.59 -3.02 -14.73
C GLU A 69 -9.08 -1.67 -15.24
N SER A 70 -9.29 -0.60 -14.49
CA SER A 70 -8.78 0.74 -14.82
C SER A 70 -7.25 0.75 -14.96
N TYR A 71 -6.55 0.02 -14.09
CA TYR A 71 -5.09 -0.06 -14.18
C TYR A 71 -4.64 -0.75 -15.45
N ILE A 72 -5.31 -1.84 -15.86
CA ILE A 72 -5.02 -2.55 -17.12
C ILE A 72 -5.24 -1.62 -18.32
N GLU A 73 -6.37 -0.92 -18.35
CA GLU A 73 -6.68 0.02 -19.44
C GLU A 73 -5.66 1.15 -19.54
N GLU A 74 -5.23 1.71 -18.43
CA GLU A 74 -4.34 2.87 -18.40
C GLU A 74 -2.87 2.51 -18.62
N ASN A 75 -2.41 1.36 -18.10
CA ASN A 75 -0.99 1.06 -17.98
C ASN A 75 -0.53 -0.20 -18.72
N VAL A 76 -1.42 -1.11 -19.08
CA VAL A 76 -1.04 -2.35 -19.80
C VAL A 76 -1.17 -2.23 -21.31
N GLY A 77 -1.80 -1.15 -21.79
CA GLY A 77 -1.73 -0.79 -23.21
C GLY A 77 -2.74 -1.48 -24.09
N TYR A 78 -3.90 -1.82 -23.59
CA TYR A 78 -4.96 -2.49 -24.33
C TYR A 78 -5.48 -1.67 -25.54
N LEU A 79 -5.45 -0.36 -25.50
CA LEU A 79 -6.17 0.50 -26.45
C LEU A 79 -5.30 1.37 -27.39
N GLN A 80 -3.99 1.45 -27.26
CA GLN A 80 -3.23 2.48 -27.99
C GLN A 80 -1.79 2.11 -28.35
N GLU A 81 -1.46 0.92 -28.80
CA GLU A 81 -0.09 0.56 -29.24
C GLU A 81 1.02 0.86 -28.20
N LYS A 82 0.63 1.19 -26.96
CA LYS A 82 1.57 1.40 -25.86
C LYS A 82 2.00 0.05 -25.33
N THR A 83 3.29 -0.22 -25.37
CA THR A 83 3.88 -1.30 -24.60
C THR A 83 3.65 -1.01 -23.13
N GLY A 84 2.86 -1.83 -22.47
CA GLY A 84 2.54 -1.63 -21.06
C GLY A 84 3.76 -1.83 -20.17
N ASP A 85 3.76 -1.13 -19.04
CA ASP A 85 4.85 -1.16 -18.06
C ASP A 85 4.75 -2.29 -17.04
N MET A 86 3.84 -3.26 -17.25
CA MET A 86 3.60 -4.35 -16.32
C MET A 86 4.42 -5.59 -16.68
N TYR A 87 5.50 -5.81 -15.93
CA TYR A 87 6.44 -6.92 -16.18
C TYR A 87 6.19 -8.17 -15.32
N PHE A 88 5.20 -8.17 -14.43
CA PHE A 88 4.94 -9.28 -13.52
C PHE A 88 4.01 -10.31 -14.14
N GLN A 89 4.57 -11.27 -14.89
CA GLN A 89 3.82 -12.30 -15.59
C GLN A 89 2.82 -13.04 -14.70
N LYS A 90 3.23 -13.45 -13.50
CA LYS A 90 2.33 -14.15 -12.56
C LYS A 90 1.12 -13.32 -12.15
N THR A 91 1.29 -12.02 -12.02
CA THR A 91 0.18 -11.12 -11.69
C THR A 91 -0.77 -10.99 -12.87
N LEU A 92 -0.24 -10.86 -14.10
CA LEU A 92 -1.05 -10.82 -15.32
C LEU A 92 -1.83 -12.11 -15.54
N GLU A 93 -1.22 -13.26 -15.32
CA GLU A 93 -1.88 -14.57 -15.40
C GLU A 93 -3.00 -14.72 -14.36
N ASP A 94 -2.78 -14.21 -13.15
CA ASP A 94 -3.79 -14.24 -12.08
C ASP A 94 -4.95 -13.27 -12.38
N TRP A 95 -4.66 -12.07 -12.90
CA TRP A 95 -5.68 -11.12 -13.34
C TRP A 95 -6.54 -11.67 -14.48
N ALA A 96 -5.94 -12.37 -15.45
CA ALA A 96 -6.66 -12.98 -16.55
C ALA A 96 -7.64 -14.08 -16.12
N ARG A 97 -7.41 -14.67 -14.94
CA ARG A 97 -8.26 -15.73 -14.37
C ARG A 97 -9.08 -15.25 -13.16
N PHE A 98 -8.97 -13.97 -12.82
CA PHE A 98 -9.56 -13.44 -11.59
C PHE A 98 -11.08 -13.58 -11.60
N ASP A 99 -11.59 -14.29 -10.58
CA ASP A 99 -13.02 -14.43 -10.32
C ASP A 99 -13.37 -13.73 -9.02
N ILE A 100 -14.20 -12.71 -9.12
CA ILE A 100 -14.67 -11.91 -8.00
C ILE A 100 -15.44 -12.74 -6.95
N ASN A 101 -16.08 -13.83 -7.39
CA ASN A 101 -16.85 -14.71 -6.53
C ASN A 101 -16.00 -15.78 -5.85
N ASN A 102 -14.82 -16.10 -6.43
CA ASN A 102 -13.91 -17.12 -5.91
C ASN A 102 -12.49 -16.58 -5.67
N ARG A 103 -12.40 -15.57 -4.83
CA ARG A 103 -11.18 -14.80 -4.58
C ARG A 103 -10.06 -15.55 -3.84
N THR A 104 -10.38 -16.69 -3.21
CA THR A 104 -9.45 -17.42 -2.34
C THR A 104 -8.25 -18.04 -3.06
N LYS A 105 -8.28 -18.09 -4.39
CA LYS A 105 -7.20 -18.63 -5.23
C LYS A 105 -6.40 -17.56 -5.96
N HIS A 106 -6.71 -16.29 -5.73
CA HIS A 106 -6.20 -15.15 -6.47
C HIS A 106 -5.43 -14.16 -5.60
N ASP A 107 -4.43 -14.66 -4.85
CA ASP A 107 -3.65 -13.84 -3.92
C ASP A 107 -2.89 -12.70 -4.60
N ALA A 108 -2.39 -12.93 -5.83
CA ALA A 108 -1.69 -11.90 -6.59
C ALA A 108 -2.65 -10.80 -7.03
N SER A 109 -3.85 -11.15 -7.47
CA SER A 109 -4.91 -10.18 -7.84
C SER A 109 -5.35 -9.37 -6.63
N ILE A 110 -5.57 -10.02 -5.48
CA ILE A 110 -5.98 -9.34 -4.25
C ILE A 110 -4.91 -8.36 -3.78
N SER A 111 -3.66 -8.80 -3.70
CA SER A 111 -2.58 -7.94 -3.21
C SER A 111 -2.27 -6.78 -4.14
N SER A 112 -2.23 -7.01 -5.47
CA SER A 112 -1.99 -5.97 -6.45
C SER A 112 -3.15 -4.99 -6.55
N GLY A 113 -4.40 -5.45 -6.53
CA GLY A 113 -5.56 -4.58 -6.52
C GLY A 113 -5.63 -3.68 -5.28
N LEU A 114 -5.29 -4.19 -4.10
CA LEU A 114 -5.15 -3.36 -2.90
C LEU A 114 -4.03 -2.33 -3.04
N ALA A 115 -2.91 -2.70 -3.68
CA ALA A 115 -1.82 -1.76 -3.95
C ALA A 115 -2.27 -0.63 -4.91
N ILE A 116 -2.99 -0.98 -5.99
CA ILE A 116 -3.57 -0.02 -6.93
C ILE A 116 -4.55 0.93 -6.21
N MET A 117 -5.45 0.40 -5.39
CA MET A 117 -6.39 1.20 -4.60
C MET A 117 -5.66 2.15 -3.64
N ALA A 118 -4.53 1.70 -3.05
CA ALA A 118 -3.70 2.51 -2.16
C ALA A 118 -2.97 3.63 -2.90
N CYS A 119 -2.54 3.38 -4.13
CA CYS A 119 -1.79 4.33 -4.97
C CYS A 119 -2.68 5.35 -5.70
N ASN A 120 -3.99 5.27 -5.58
CA ASN A 120 -4.90 6.21 -6.22
C ASN A 120 -4.62 7.65 -5.73
N LYS A 121 -4.03 8.47 -6.60
CA LYS A 121 -3.54 9.84 -6.29
C LYS A 121 -4.62 10.78 -5.74
N ASN A 122 -5.87 10.52 -6.06
CA ASN A 122 -6.99 11.35 -5.61
C ASN A 122 -7.40 11.06 -4.16
N LYS A 123 -6.98 9.92 -3.63
CA LYS A 123 -7.38 9.44 -2.29
C LYS A 123 -6.23 9.46 -1.28
N TYR A 124 -4.99 9.34 -1.74
CA TYR A 124 -3.81 9.41 -0.88
C TYR A 124 -3.10 10.76 -1.04
N ARG A 125 -3.31 11.65 -0.07
CA ARG A 125 -2.46 12.84 0.10
C ARG A 125 -1.64 12.63 1.36
N PRO A 126 -0.31 12.45 1.26
CA PRO A 126 0.53 12.45 2.45
C PRO A 126 0.32 13.76 3.17
N ASN A 127 0.01 13.69 4.47
CA ASN A 127 -0.12 14.90 5.28
C ASN A 127 1.28 15.46 5.55
N PRO A 128 1.69 16.58 4.93
CA PRO A 128 3.04 17.12 5.07
C PRO A 128 3.37 17.52 6.51
N ASN A 129 2.34 17.76 7.35
CA ASN A 129 2.50 18.17 8.74
C ASN A 129 2.64 17.00 9.73
N LYS A 130 2.51 15.76 9.29
CA LYS A 130 2.71 14.57 10.13
C LYS A 130 4.07 13.88 9.97
N VAL A 131 4.98 14.48 9.24
CA VAL A 131 6.37 13.98 9.10
C VAL A 131 7.22 14.30 10.35
N SER A 132 6.62 14.73 11.46
CA SER A 132 7.39 15.10 12.65
C SER A 132 7.78 13.92 13.57
N ASN A 133 7.38 12.71 13.29
CA ASN A 133 8.06 11.58 13.88
C ASN A 133 9.24 11.19 12.98
N LYS A 134 10.29 11.99 13.02
CA LYS A 134 11.62 11.53 12.59
C LYS A 134 11.86 10.25 13.35
N VAL A 135 11.68 9.11 12.69
CA VAL A 135 12.25 7.87 13.18
C VAL A 135 13.75 8.12 13.17
N ASP A 136 14.29 8.38 14.33
CA ASP A 136 15.74 8.43 14.48
C ASP A 136 16.25 7.01 14.24
N LEU A 137 16.65 6.75 13.01
CA LEU A 137 17.17 5.45 12.59
C LEU A 137 18.57 5.20 13.18
N GLY A 138 19.07 6.11 14.03
CA GLY A 138 20.42 6.03 14.57
C GLY A 138 21.50 6.15 13.50
N ILE A 139 21.13 6.47 12.27
CA ILE A 139 22.07 6.71 11.17
C ILE A 139 22.61 8.12 11.35
N LYS A 140 23.76 8.23 12.01
CA LYS A 140 24.51 9.48 11.99
C LYS A 140 24.82 9.80 10.52
N LYS A 141 24.34 10.94 10.02
CA LYS A 141 24.83 11.49 8.76
C LYS A 141 26.29 11.84 8.97
N TYR A 142 27.19 11.00 8.51
CA TYR A 142 28.59 11.36 8.37
C TYR A 142 28.67 12.32 7.18
N ASN A 143 29.00 13.58 7.43
CA ASN A 143 29.40 14.47 6.37
C ASN A 143 30.74 13.94 5.79
N ASN A 144 30.90 14.04 4.49
CA ASN A 144 32.14 13.57 3.82
C ASN A 144 33.42 14.17 4.43
N GLU A 145 33.34 15.34 5.04
CA GLU A 145 34.42 16.01 5.76
C GLU A 145 34.88 15.25 7.02
N ASP A 146 33.95 14.59 7.73
CA ASP A 146 34.25 13.79 8.92
C ASP A 146 35.00 12.50 8.59
N ILE A 147 34.81 11.97 7.39
CA ILE A 147 35.51 10.77 6.91
C ILE A 147 36.97 11.12 6.52
N ILE A 148 37.16 12.21 5.81
CA ILE A 148 38.47 12.66 5.35
C ILE A 148 39.38 13.06 6.52
N SER A 149 38.82 13.67 7.57
CA SER A 149 39.61 14.07 8.76
C SER A 149 40.11 12.89 9.60
N LYS A 150 39.47 11.70 9.46
CA LYS A 150 39.89 10.47 10.17
C LYS A 150 40.91 9.63 9.38
N ILE A 151 41.02 9.83 8.07
CA ILE A 151 41.98 9.10 7.21
C ILE A 151 43.36 9.75 7.26
N ASN A 152 43.43 11.05 7.60
CA ASN A 152 44.69 11.83 7.64
C ASN A 152 45.30 11.94 9.05
N LYS A 153 44.92 11.07 9.98
CA LYS A 153 45.57 10.86 11.29
C LYS A 153 46.15 9.45 11.35
#